data_4d4da628fba15bd01580173ce36c537a
#
_entry.id   4d4da628fba15bd01580173ce36c537a
#
_cell.length_a   1.000
_cell.length_b   1.000
_cell.length_c   1.000
_cell.angle_alpha   90.00
_cell.angle_beta   90.00
_cell.angle_gamma   90.00
#
_symmetry.space_group_name_H-M   'P 1'
#
loop_
_entity.id
_entity.type
_entity.pdbx_description
1 polymer ?
#
loop_
_entity_poly.entity_id
_entity_poly.type
_entity_poly.pdbx_seq_one_letter_code
_entity_poly.pdbx_strand_id
1 'polypeptide(L)'
;MRALLLLVAFLLFPRARAGQIIGGREARPHSRPYMAFILIRTPVGLKVCGGFLVRDDFVMTAAHCLGSQMNVILGAHNVRTLEGTQQRIPVLRPIPHPGYSPQSHRNDIMLLQLANRVQRNRFVRPVPLPQTQNRLRPGTRCTVAGWGLTGLNTRTDTLQYVQLRVQRDRLCSRRFTSYNGRTQICVGDPRQRKSAFLGDSGGPLVCNNVAQGVVSYGDRMGTPPAVFTRISSFLPWIRRTMRRFKE
;
A
#
# COMPACT_ATOMS: atom_id res chain seq x y z
N MET A 1 41.28 14.38 -53.11
CA MET A 1 40.13 14.72 -52.29
C MET A 1 39.72 13.48 -51.50
N ARG A 2 40.02 13.44 -50.18
CA ARG A 2 39.64 12.31 -49.31
C ARG A 2 38.38 12.71 -48.53
N ALA A 3 37.29 11.99 -48.77
CA ALA A 3 36.02 12.19 -48.06
C ALA A 3 36.15 11.55 -46.67
N LEU A 4 36.02 12.35 -45.62
CA LEU A 4 36.00 11.95 -44.21
C LEU A 4 34.57 11.54 -43.84
N LEU A 5 34.30 10.24 -43.74
CA LEU A 5 33.05 9.69 -43.22
C LEU A 5 33.00 9.81 -41.70
N LEU A 6 32.25 10.78 -41.20
CA LEU A 6 31.92 10.91 -39.80
C LEU A 6 30.86 9.86 -39.41
N LEU A 7 31.29 8.79 -38.76
CA LEU A 7 30.42 7.81 -38.08
C LEU A 7 29.86 8.46 -36.84
N VAL A 8 28.60 8.90 -36.89
CA VAL A 8 27.83 9.33 -35.69
C VAL A 8 27.39 8.06 -34.98
N ALA A 9 28.13 7.67 -33.96
CA ALA A 9 27.73 6.61 -33.05
C ALA A 9 26.57 7.15 -32.19
N PHE A 10 25.35 6.76 -32.48
CA PHE A 10 24.21 6.91 -31.57
C PHE A 10 24.45 6.06 -30.34
N LEU A 11 25.00 6.67 -29.31
CA LEU A 11 25.02 6.09 -27.98
C LEU A 11 23.56 5.96 -27.49
N LEU A 12 23.01 4.75 -27.59
CA LEU A 12 21.78 4.35 -26.95
C LEU A 12 22.01 4.37 -25.42
N PHE A 13 21.91 5.54 -24.82
CA PHE A 13 21.77 5.62 -23.37
C PHE A 13 20.49 4.90 -23.00
N PRO A 14 20.54 3.87 -22.14
CA PRO A 14 19.31 3.30 -21.61
C PRO A 14 18.57 4.44 -20.90
N ARG A 15 17.38 4.81 -21.42
CA ARG A 15 16.49 5.75 -20.74
C ARG A 15 16.27 5.21 -19.32
N ALA A 16 16.89 5.85 -18.35
CA ALA A 16 16.56 5.63 -16.95
C ALA A 16 15.06 5.86 -16.82
N ARG A 17 14.30 4.80 -16.61
CA ARG A 17 12.87 4.88 -16.33
C ARG A 17 12.73 5.58 -14.98
N ALA A 18 12.51 6.88 -15.02
CA ALA A 18 12.10 7.65 -13.85
C ALA A 18 10.65 7.25 -13.53
N GLY A 19 10.43 6.77 -12.33
CA GLY A 19 9.10 6.61 -11.76
C GLY A 19 8.82 5.22 -11.21
N GLN A 20 9.15 4.99 -9.94
CA GLN A 20 8.83 3.73 -9.25
C GLN A 20 8.75 3.97 -7.75
N ILE A 21 7.80 3.32 -7.01
CA ILE A 21 8.03 2.94 -5.59
C ILE A 21 9.53 2.70 -5.46
N ILE A 22 10.22 3.27 -4.49
CA ILE A 22 11.70 3.28 -4.46
C ILE A 22 12.22 1.87 -4.79
N GLY A 23 12.88 1.70 -5.95
CA GLY A 23 13.37 0.41 -6.45
C GLY A 23 12.31 -0.60 -6.91
N GLY A 24 11.07 -0.14 -7.13
CA GLY A 24 9.97 -0.95 -7.69
C GLY A 24 9.89 -0.89 -9.22
N ARG A 25 8.76 -1.27 -9.76
CA ARG A 25 8.41 -1.23 -11.18
C ARG A 25 6.90 -1.16 -11.38
N GLU A 26 6.48 -0.72 -12.55
CA GLU A 26 5.07 -0.70 -12.92
C GLU A 26 4.46 -2.10 -12.86
N ALA A 27 3.27 -2.20 -12.25
CA ALA A 27 2.53 -3.44 -12.21
C ALA A 27 1.91 -3.73 -13.58
N ARG A 28 1.83 -5.00 -13.97
CA ARG A 28 0.98 -5.37 -15.10
C ARG A 28 -0.45 -4.86 -14.81
N PRO A 29 -1.10 -4.17 -15.75
CA PRO A 29 -2.45 -3.66 -15.56
C PRO A 29 -3.39 -4.72 -14.98
N HIS A 30 -4.15 -4.33 -13.96
CA HIS A 30 -5.15 -5.15 -13.27
C HIS A 30 -4.67 -6.47 -12.66
N SER A 31 -3.35 -6.66 -12.51
CA SER A 31 -2.77 -7.87 -11.89
C SER A 31 -2.98 -7.94 -10.37
N ARG A 32 -3.51 -6.88 -9.76
CA ARG A 32 -3.77 -6.75 -8.32
C ARG A 32 -5.19 -6.22 -8.07
N PRO A 33 -6.21 -7.05 -8.31
CA PRO A 33 -7.61 -6.62 -8.36
C PRO A 33 -8.19 -6.18 -7.00
N TYR A 34 -7.43 -6.36 -5.92
CA TYR A 34 -7.79 -5.91 -4.57
C TYR A 34 -7.34 -4.48 -4.26
N MET A 35 -6.48 -3.86 -5.08
CA MET A 35 -5.92 -2.55 -4.79
C MET A 35 -6.99 -1.47 -4.83
N ALA A 36 -6.96 -0.61 -3.82
CA ALA A 36 -7.84 0.53 -3.67
C ALA A 36 -7.01 1.82 -3.61
N PHE A 37 -7.38 2.80 -4.42
CA PHE A 37 -6.91 4.18 -4.33
C PHE A 37 -7.92 4.98 -3.54
N ILE A 38 -7.49 5.68 -2.49
CA ILE A 38 -8.39 6.38 -1.57
C ILE A 38 -8.11 7.88 -1.66
N LEU A 39 -9.12 8.61 -2.13
CA LEU A 39 -9.15 10.07 -2.10
C LEU A 39 -9.75 10.54 -0.78
N ILE A 40 -9.06 11.44 -0.09
CA ILE A 40 -9.40 11.85 1.27
C ILE A 40 -9.43 13.36 1.32
N ARG A 41 -10.56 13.94 1.72
CA ARG A 41 -10.66 15.37 2.02
C ARG A 41 -10.23 15.60 3.47
N THR A 42 -9.36 16.58 3.65
CA THR A 42 -8.90 17.05 4.96
C THR A 42 -9.12 18.58 5.06
N PRO A 43 -9.07 19.17 6.25
CA PRO A 43 -9.17 20.62 6.39
C PRO A 43 -8.12 21.41 5.61
N VAL A 44 -6.95 20.80 5.35
CA VAL A 44 -5.83 21.44 4.63
C VAL A 44 -5.75 21.05 3.15
N GLY A 45 -6.73 20.31 2.61
CA GLY A 45 -6.78 19.93 1.20
C GLY A 45 -6.99 18.43 0.95
N LEU A 46 -6.60 17.97 -0.24
CA LEU A 46 -6.75 16.58 -0.66
C LEU A 46 -5.51 15.76 -0.28
N LYS A 47 -5.74 14.62 0.35
CA LYS A 47 -4.75 13.59 0.68
C LYS A 47 -5.08 12.30 -0.08
N VAL A 48 -4.07 11.49 -0.35
CA VAL A 48 -4.20 10.18 -0.99
C VAL A 48 -3.61 9.12 -0.08
N CYS A 49 -4.28 7.98 0.00
CA CYS A 49 -3.77 6.75 0.59
C CYS A 49 -4.05 5.56 -0.32
N GLY A 50 -3.30 4.49 -0.12
CA GLY A 50 -3.63 3.16 -0.60
C GLY A 50 -4.59 2.44 0.35
N GLY A 51 -5.15 1.36 -0.15
CA GLY A 51 -5.96 0.42 0.60
C GLY A 51 -6.16 -0.85 -0.19
N PHE A 52 -6.95 -1.76 0.32
CA PHE A 52 -7.26 -3.01 -0.37
C PHE A 52 -8.61 -3.58 0.05
N LEU A 53 -9.30 -4.14 -0.92
CA LEU A 53 -10.61 -4.78 -0.72
C LEU A 53 -10.45 -6.06 0.09
N VAL A 54 -11.20 -6.21 1.18
CA VAL A 54 -11.19 -7.38 2.07
C VAL A 54 -12.53 -8.12 2.10
N ARG A 55 -13.61 -7.43 1.75
CA ARG A 55 -14.98 -7.92 1.54
C ARG A 55 -15.65 -7.00 0.52
N ASP A 56 -16.75 -7.41 -0.12
CA ASP A 56 -17.39 -6.62 -1.18
C ASP A 56 -17.85 -5.21 -0.74
N ASP A 57 -18.00 -5.00 0.54
CA ASP A 57 -18.43 -3.77 1.16
C ASP A 57 -17.39 -3.18 2.15
N PHE A 58 -16.17 -3.78 2.22
CA PHE A 58 -15.12 -3.30 3.11
C PHE A 58 -13.76 -3.19 2.42
N VAL A 59 -13.13 -2.03 2.57
CA VAL A 59 -11.73 -1.77 2.26
C VAL A 59 -10.95 -1.61 3.57
N MET A 60 -9.75 -2.18 3.63
CA MET A 60 -8.81 -1.99 4.74
C MET A 60 -7.75 -0.97 4.33
N THR A 61 -7.37 -0.11 5.29
CA THR A 61 -6.32 0.90 5.13
C THR A 61 -5.71 1.24 6.50
N ALA A 62 -4.83 2.22 6.58
CA ALA A 62 -4.25 2.71 7.83
C ALA A 62 -5.16 3.74 8.53
N ALA A 63 -5.15 3.76 9.86
CA ALA A 63 -5.96 4.71 10.64
C ALA A 63 -5.48 6.17 10.45
N HIS A 64 -4.19 6.39 10.21
CA HIS A 64 -3.67 7.73 9.91
C HIS A 64 -4.16 8.29 8.57
N CYS A 65 -4.84 7.47 7.75
CA CYS A 65 -5.51 7.90 6.51
C CYS A 65 -6.90 8.50 6.75
N LEU A 66 -7.38 8.58 7.99
CA LEU A 66 -8.68 9.17 8.30
C LEU A 66 -8.80 10.62 7.80
N GLY A 67 -9.96 10.96 7.27
CA GLY A 67 -10.35 12.32 6.86
C GLY A 67 -11.85 12.53 6.93
N SER A 68 -12.31 13.73 6.61
CA SER A 68 -13.72 14.14 6.74
C SER A 68 -14.62 13.52 5.66
N GLN A 69 -14.11 13.33 4.47
CA GLN A 69 -14.80 12.67 3.34
C GLN A 69 -13.82 11.80 2.59
N MET A 70 -14.23 10.57 2.30
CA MET A 70 -13.38 9.57 1.66
C MET A 70 -14.09 8.91 0.50
N ASN A 71 -13.38 8.73 -0.62
CA ASN A 71 -13.85 8.01 -1.81
C ASN A 71 -12.84 6.94 -2.18
N VAL A 72 -13.32 5.76 -2.49
CA VAL A 72 -12.51 4.61 -2.90
C VAL A 72 -12.64 4.39 -4.40
N ILE A 73 -11.51 4.18 -5.09
CA ILE A 73 -11.45 3.78 -6.50
C ILE A 73 -10.82 2.40 -6.56
N LEU A 74 -11.58 1.42 -7.04
CA LEU A 74 -11.14 0.03 -7.27
C LEU A 74 -11.06 -0.25 -8.77
N GLY A 75 -10.28 -1.26 -9.16
CA GLY A 75 -10.14 -1.65 -10.57
C GLY A 75 -9.31 -0.69 -11.43
N ALA A 76 -8.60 0.27 -10.81
CA ALA A 76 -7.75 1.21 -11.51
C ALA A 76 -6.34 0.64 -11.77
N HIS A 77 -5.78 0.94 -12.93
CA HIS A 77 -4.36 0.89 -13.19
C HIS A 77 -3.78 2.31 -13.23
N ASN A 78 -4.37 3.18 -14.03
CA ASN A 78 -4.05 4.62 -14.06
C ASN A 78 -5.16 5.42 -13.37
N VAL A 79 -4.83 6.10 -12.28
CA VAL A 79 -5.80 6.86 -11.47
C VAL A 79 -6.15 8.23 -12.05
N ARG A 80 -5.41 8.70 -13.06
CA ARG A 80 -5.67 9.98 -13.77
C ARG A 80 -6.65 9.82 -14.91
N THR A 81 -6.75 8.63 -15.47
CA THR A 81 -7.65 8.34 -16.60
C THR A 81 -8.94 7.68 -16.11
N LEU A 82 -10.02 7.90 -16.81
CA LEU A 82 -11.27 7.17 -16.61
C LEU A 82 -11.16 5.83 -17.35
N GLU A 83 -10.89 4.76 -16.59
CA GLU A 83 -10.87 3.40 -17.12
C GLU A 83 -12.25 2.75 -16.90
N GLY A 84 -12.80 2.08 -17.90
CA GLY A 84 -14.09 1.35 -17.81
C GLY A 84 -14.10 0.22 -16.77
N THR A 85 -12.93 -0.11 -16.21
CA THR A 85 -12.75 -1.10 -15.14
C THR A 85 -12.91 -0.52 -13.74
N GLN A 86 -12.91 0.82 -13.60
CA GLN A 86 -12.95 1.50 -12.31
C GLN A 86 -14.33 1.48 -11.69
N GLN A 87 -14.38 1.19 -10.39
CA GLN A 87 -15.54 1.38 -9.54
C GLN A 87 -15.21 2.45 -8.50
N ARG A 88 -15.94 3.57 -8.54
CA ARG A 88 -15.79 4.71 -7.61
C ARG A 88 -16.90 4.65 -6.61
N ILE A 89 -16.58 4.43 -5.34
CA ILE A 89 -17.57 4.19 -4.28
C ILE A 89 -17.24 5.11 -3.10
N PRO A 90 -18.22 5.93 -2.65
CA PRO A 90 -18.06 6.70 -1.42
C PRO A 90 -17.89 5.78 -0.20
N VAL A 91 -17.16 6.25 0.79
CA VAL A 91 -17.09 5.60 2.10
C VAL A 91 -18.29 6.04 2.93
N LEU A 92 -19.13 5.08 3.30
CA LEU A 92 -20.26 5.32 4.19
C LEU A 92 -19.77 5.59 5.63
N ARG A 93 -18.81 4.80 6.09
CA ARG A 93 -18.30 4.88 7.46
C ARG A 93 -16.82 4.48 7.54
N PRO A 94 -15.94 5.40 7.92
CA PRO A 94 -14.58 5.03 8.33
C PRO A 94 -14.60 4.51 9.77
N ILE A 95 -13.94 3.39 10.03
CA ILE A 95 -13.90 2.72 11.34
C ILE A 95 -12.44 2.49 11.71
N PRO A 96 -11.74 3.48 12.27
CA PRO A 96 -10.40 3.31 12.80
C PRO A 96 -10.43 2.37 14.01
N HIS A 97 -9.31 1.67 14.24
CA HIS A 97 -9.18 0.86 15.46
C HIS A 97 -9.29 1.77 16.70
N PRO A 98 -10.13 1.43 17.70
CA PRO A 98 -10.40 2.32 18.84
C PRO A 98 -9.18 2.67 19.68
N GLY A 99 -8.16 1.81 19.66
CA GLY A 99 -6.88 2.06 20.33
C GLY A 99 -5.81 2.66 19.42
N TYR A 100 -6.16 3.26 18.27
CA TYR A 100 -5.19 3.96 17.44
C TYR A 100 -4.58 5.15 18.17
N SER A 101 -3.24 5.28 18.09
CA SER A 101 -2.50 6.41 18.66
C SER A 101 -1.69 7.11 17.56
N PRO A 102 -2.05 8.36 17.20
CA PRO A 102 -1.34 9.13 16.17
C PRO A 102 0.14 9.38 16.52
N GLN A 103 0.46 9.56 17.81
CA GLN A 103 1.82 9.89 18.28
C GLN A 103 2.78 8.71 18.12
N SER A 104 2.29 7.49 18.32
CA SER A 104 3.11 6.28 18.31
C SER A 104 2.85 5.35 17.12
N HIS A 105 1.87 5.67 16.27
CA HIS A 105 1.36 4.81 15.21
C HIS A 105 0.97 3.39 15.68
N ARG A 106 0.63 3.25 16.96
CA ARG A 106 0.11 1.97 17.50
C ARG A 106 -1.28 1.74 16.96
N ASN A 107 -1.59 0.49 16.62
CA ASN A 107 -2.87 0.06 16.10
C ASN A 107 -3.32 0.86 14.86
N ASP A 108 -2.40 1.18 13.99
CA ASP A 108 -2.61 1.95 12.77
C ASP A 108 -3.29 1.09 11.70
N ILE A 109 -4.59 0.86 11.89
CA ILE A 109 -5.45 0.06 11.01
C ILE A 109 -6.87 0.62 11.05
N MET A 110 -7.54 0.64 9.90
CA MET A 110 -8.90 1.14 9.72
C MET A 110 -9.65 0.30 8.71
N LEU A 111 -10.93 0.06 8.95
CA LEU A 111 -11.87 -0.49 7.99
C LEU A 111 -12.73 0.63 7.43
N LEU A 112 -12.94 0.63 6.12
CA LEU A 112 -13.83 1.54 5.42
C LEU A 112 -15.05 0.73 4.97
N GLN A 113 -16.21 0.99 5.56
CA GLN A 113 -17.49 0.49 5.05
C GLN A 113 -17.84 1.31 3.81
N LEU A 114 -18.03 0.64 2.68
CA LEU A 114 -18.42 1.27 1.42
C LEU A 114 -19.92 1.57 1.42
N ALA A 115 -20.33 2.64 0.73
CA ALA A 115 -21.74 3.00 0.60
C ALA A 115 -22.54 1.97 -0.22
N ASN A 116 -21.87 1.31 -1.15
CA ASN A 116 -22.43 0.24 -1.99
C ASN A 116 -21.44 -0.92 -2.07
N ARG A 117 -21.96 -2.14 -2.26
CA ARG A 117 -21.13 -3.31 -2.53
C ARG A 117 -20.47 -3.20 -3.89
N VAL A 118 -19.22 -3.65 -4.00
CA VAL A 118 -18.54 -3.73 -5.29
C VAL A 118 -19.17 -4.80 -6.18
N GLN A 119 -19.11 -4.61 -7.47
CA GLN A 119 -19.39 -5.65 -8.46
C GLN A 119 -18.12 -6.46 -8.70
N ARG A 120 -18.08 -7.71 -8.18
CA ARG A 120 -16.95 -8.61 -8.38
C ARG A 120 -16.77 -8.94 -9.86
N ASN A 121 -15.55 -8.79 -10.32
CA ASN A 121 -15.14 -9.21 -11.67
C ASN A 121 -13.63 -9.49 -11.69
N ARG A 122 -13.05 -9.70 -12.87
CA ARG A 122 -11.60 -9.95 -13.00
C ARG A 122 -10.72 -8.76 -12.53
N PHE A 123 -11.28 -7.56 -12.45
CA PHE A 123 -10.57 -6.31 -12.11
C PHE A 123 -10.77 -5.87 -10.65
N VAL A 124 -11.83 -6.40 -9.99
CA VAL A 124 -12.18 -6.04 -8.61
C VAL A 124 -12.53 -7.31 -7.83
N ARG A 125 -11.63 -7.72 -6.92
CA ARG A 125 -11.77 -8.90 -6.05
C ARG A 125 -11.08 -8.69 -4.72
N PRO A 126 -11.65 -9.18 -3.60
CA PRO A 126 -11.01 -9.14 -2.29
C PRO A 126 -9.71 -9.95 -2.26
N VAL A 127 -8.76 -9.52 -1.44
CA VAL A 127 -7.58 -10.30 -1.07
C VAL A 127 -7.85 -11.10 0.21
N PRO A 128 -7.40 -12.36 0.31
CA PRO A 128 -7.52 -13.14 1.54
C PRO A 128 -6.75 -12.49 2.70
N LEU A 129 -7.32 -12.58 3.91
CA LEU A 129 -6.68 -12.22 5.17
C LEU A 129 -6.09 -13.47 5.86
N PRO A 130 -5.14 -13.30 6.81
CA PRO A 130 -4.64 -14.41 7.60
C PRO A 130 -5.77 -15.11 8.34
N GLN A 131 -5.69 -16.43 8.43
CA GLN A 131 -6.66 -17.23 9.20
C GLN A 131 -6.21 -17.44 10.65
N THR A 132 -4.90 -17.42 10.87
CA THR A 132 -4.23 -17.65 12.15
C THR A 132 -3.40 -16.46 12.57
N GLN A 133 -2.99 -16.44 13.85
CA GLN A 133 -2.08 -15.43 14.39
C GLN A 133 -0.59 -15.77 14.19
N ASN A 134 -0.29 -16.75 13.34
CA ASN A 134 1.07 -17.14 13.06
C ASN A 134 1.89 -15.98 12.49
N ARG A 135 3.10 -15.82 13.00
CA ARG A 135 4.00 -14.76 12.54
C ARG A 135 4.71 -15.15 11.26
N LEU A 136 4.89 -14.17 10.37
CA LEU A 136 5.77 -14.32 9.22
C LEU A 136 7.21 -14.53 9.68
N ARG A 137 7.90 -15.47 9.04
CA ARG A 137 9.33 -15.70 9.28
C ARG A 137 10.16 -14.58 8.64
N PRO A 138 11.24 -14.10 9.30
CA PRO A 138 12.22 -13.24 8.66
C PRO A 138 12.74 -13.87 7.35
N GLY A 139 12.97 -13.05 6.33
CA GLY A 139 13.34 -13.50 4.99
C GLY A 139 12.15 -13.75 4.06
N THR A 140 10.91 -13.90 4.58
CA THR A 140 9.71 -14.06 3.74
C THR A 140 9.62 -12.93 2.71
N ARG A 141 9.46 -13.30 1.44
CA ARG A 141 9.25 -12.36 0.34
C ARG A 141 7.79 -11.94 0.28
N CYS A 142 7.56 -10.64 0.25
CA CYS A 142 6.25 -10.04 0.15
C CYS A 142 6.26 -8.97 -0.92
N THR A 143 5.09 -8.59 -1.39
CA THR A 143 4.92 -7.51 -2.37
C THR A 143 4.11 -6.39 -1.73
N VAL A 144 4.56 -5.16 -1.96
CA VAL A 144 3.80 -3.93 -1.71
C VAL A 144 3.47 -3.31 -3.06
N ALA A 145 2.26 -2.79 -3.22
CA ALA A 145 1.84 -2.07 -4.41
C ALA A 145 1.12 -0.77 -4.02
N GLY A 146 1.18 0.23 -4.89
CA GLY A 146 0.51 1.50 -4.67
C GLY A 146 0.81 2.52 -5.76
N TRP A 147 0.20 3.70 -5.61
CA TRP A 147 0.36 4.89 -6.47
C TRP A 147 1.12 6.01 -5.75
N GLY A 148 1.91 5.64 -4.75
CA GLY A 148 2.70 6.57 -3.95
C GLY A 148 3.82 7.24 -4.74
N LEU A 149 4.56 8.10 -4.06
CA LEU A 149 5.73 8.76 -4.63
C LEU A 149 6.78 7.72 -5.03
N THR A 150 7.35 7.93 -6.19
CA THR A 150 8.38 7.06 -6.80
C THR A 150 9.79 7.62 -6.59
N GLY A 151 9.88 8.77 -5.92
CA GLY A 151 11.06 9.50 -5.52
C GLY A 151 10.66 10.68 -4.64
N LEU A 152 11.59 11.50 -4.19
CA LEU A 152 11.30 12.60 -3.26
C LEU A 152 10.24 13.58 -3.78
N ASN A 153 10.15 13.78 -5.11
CA ASN A 153 9.23 14.73 -5.74
C ASN A 153 8.50 14.16 -6.98
N THR A 154 8.55 12.84 -7.21
CA THR A 154 7.98 12.24 -8.42
C THR A 154 6.75 11.41 -8.05
N ARG A 155 5.59 11.75 -8.60
CA ARG A 155 4.35 10.95 -8.50
C ARG A 155 4.20 10.03 -9.70
N THR A 156 3.48 8.93 -9.51
CA THR A 156 3.04 8.05 -10.59
C THR A 156 1.53 8.00 -10.64
N ASP A 157 1.01 7.97 -11.84
CA ASP A 157 -0.43 7.79 -12.08
C ASP A 157 -0.78 6.31 -12.26
N THR A 158 0.21 5.47 -12.61
CA THR A 158 0.04 4.02 -12.80
C THR A 158 0.48 3.23 -11.58
N LEU A 159 -0.21 2.11 -11.32
CA LEU A 159 0.08 1.24 -10.19
C LEU A 159 1.50 0.66 -10.27
N GLN A 160 2.27 0.87 -9.22
CA GLN A 160 3.62 0.33 -9.06
C GLN A 160 3.65 -0.81 -8.05
N TYR A 161 4.71 -1.63 -8.07
CA TYR A 161 4.96 -2.61 -7.02
C TYR A 161 6.44 -2.81 -6.75
N VAL A 162 6.74 -3.28 -5.55
CA VAL A 162 8.09 -3.67 -5.11
C VAL A 162 8.04 -4.98 -4.32
N GLN A 163 9.06 -5.81 -4.48
CA GLN A 163 9.25 -6.99 -3.63
C GLN A 163 10.19 -6.64 -2.48
N LEU A 164 9.73 -6.88 -1.26
CA LEU A 164 10.44 -6.63 -0.02
C LEU A 164 10.57 -7.92 0.79
N ARG A 165 11.51 -7.95 1.74
CA ARG A 165 11.67 -9.06 2.67
C ARG A 165 11.30 -8.65 4.09
N VAL A 166 10.59 -9.52 4.78
CA VAL A 166 10.36 -9.40 6.23
C VAL A 166 11.71 -9.47 6.94
N GLN A 167 11.92 -8.57 7.89
CA GLN A 167 13.12 -8.47 8.70
C GLN A 167 12.88 -8.99 10.11
N ARG A 168 13.96 -9.23 10.87
CA ARG A 168 13.88 -9.48 12.30
C ARG A 168 13.41 -8.22 13.03
N ASP A 169 12.54 -8.36 14.03
CA ASP A 169 11.98 -7.25 14.82
C ASP A 169 13.08 -6.32 15.39
N ARG A 170 14.22 -6.87 15.77
CA ARG A 170 15.39 -6.13 16.29
C ARG A 170 15.85 -5.01 15.35
N LEU A 171 15.67 -5.15 14.03
CA LEU A 171 16.09 -4.12 13.08
C LEU A 171 15.21 -2.86 13.22
N CYS A 172 13.90 -3.03 13.31
CA CYS A 172 12.98 -1.90 13.49
C CYS A 172 13.00 -1.35 14.92
N SER A 173 13.12 -2.19 15.95
CA SER A 173 13.17 -1.73 17.35
C SER A 173 14.40 -0.87 17.66
N ARG A 174 15.51 -1.05 16.93
CA ARG A 174 16.70 -0.18 17.04
C ARG A 174 16.50 1.17 16.35
N ARG A 175 15.64 1.24 15.32
CA ARG A 175 15.45 2.43 14.50
C ARG A 175 14.25 3.27 14.91
N PHE A 176 13.20 2.63 15.42
CA PHE A 176 11.92 3.25 15.73
C PHE A 176 11.54 2.96 17.19
N THR A 177 11.56 3.97 18.04
CA THR A 177 11.30 3.85 19.48
C THR A 177 9.90 3.32 19.80
N SER A 178 8.92 3.60 18.94
CA SER A 178 7.51 3.15 19.10
C SER A 178 7.23 1.78 18.49
N TYR A 179 8.24 1.10 17.91
CA TYR A 179 8.03 -0.20 17.27
C TYR A 179 7.63 -1.29 18.25
N ASN A 180 6.59 -2.04 17.92
CA ASN A 180 6.11 -3.19 18.69
C ASN A 180 5.91 -4.41 17.78
N GLY A 181 6.85 -5.37 17.81
CA GLY A 181 6.80 -6.58 16.99
C GLY A 181 5.60 -7.51 17.24
N ARG A 182 4.81 -7.30 18.31
CA ARG A 182 3.56 -8.05 18.52
C ARG A 182 2.48 -7.61 17.53
N THR A 183 2.37 -6.31 17.26
CA THR A 183 1.32 -5.69 16.43
C THR A 183 1.82 -5.12 15.12
N GLN A 184 3.14 -5.15 14.87
CA GLN A 184 3.79 -4.59 13.70
C GLN A 184 4.74 -5.59 13.03
N ILE A 185 5.08 -5.34 11.78
CA ILE A 185 6.00 -6.13 10.96
C ILE A 185 7.10 -5.20 10.46
N CYS A 186 8.36 -5.62 10.62
CA CYS A 186 9.53 -4.94 10.08
C CYS A 186 9.83 -5.45 8.67
N VAL A 187 9.88 -4.57 7.67
CA VAL A 187 10.01 -4.96 6.25
C VAL A 187 11.01 -4.07 5.51
N GLY A 188 11.80 -4.67 4.65
CA GLY A 188 12.81 -3.98 3.83
C GLY A 188 14.23 -4.17 4.32
N ASP A 189 15.13 -4.59 3.43
CA ASP A 189 16.55 -4.79 3.72
C ASP A 189 17.29 -3.44 3.62
N PRO A 190 17.97 -2.96 4.68
CA PRO A 190 18.72 -1.69 4.65
C PRO A 190 19.80 -1.62 3.58
N ARG A 191 20.29 -2.77 3.10
CA ARG A 191 21.31 -2.85 2.04
C ARG A 191 20.73 -2.65 0.64
N GLN A 192 19.38 -2.62 0.51
CA GLN A 192 18.68 -2.44 -0.75
C GLN A 192 17.94 -1.10 -0.73
N ARG A 193 18.04 -0.33 -1.83
CA ARG A 193 17.25 0.89 -2.03
C ARG A 193 15.84 0.53 -2.51
N LYS A 194 15.05 -0.16 -1.66
CA LYS A 194 13.69 -0.61 -1.97
C LYS A 194 12.79 -0.37 -0.76
N SER A 195 11.74 0.43 -0.94
CA SER A 195 10.80 0.74 0.14
C SER A 195 9.42 1.09 -0.39
N ALA A 196 8.37 0.87 0.43
CA ALA A 196 7.12 1.61 0.31
C ALA A 196 7.39 3.08 0.69
N PHE A 197 6.71 4.02 0.04
CA PHE A 197 6.96 5.43 0.25
C PHE A 197 5.65 6.24 0.38
N LEU A 198 5.77 7.58 0.43
CA LEU A 198 4.64 8.49 0.63
C LEU A 198 3.55 8.28 -0.43
N GLY A 199 2.31 8.07 0.01
CA GLY A 199 1.15 7.75 -0.84
C GLY A 199 0.83 6.24 -0.92
N ASP A 200 1.76 5.35 -0.52
CA ASP A 200 1.49 3.92 -0.35
C ASP A 200 0.87 3.61 1.02
N SER A 201 0.80 4.60 1.92
CA SER A 201 0.17 4.51 3.25
C SER A 201 -1.18 3.79 3.18
N GLY A 202 -1.38 2.79 4.04
CA GLY A 202 -2.61 2.00 4.06
C GLY A 202 -2.69 0.88 3.03
N GLY A 203 -1.76 0.82 2.06
CA GLY A 203 -1.67 -0.27 1.10
C GLY A 203 -1.26 -1.61 1.72
N PRO A 204 -1.50 -2.74 1.04
CA PRO A 204 -1.24 -4.07 1.60
C PRO A 204 0.21 -4.52 1.46
N LEU A 205 0.69 -5.25 2.46
CA LEU A 205 1.84 -6.16 2.37
C LEU A 205 1.30 -7.56 2.05
N VAL A 206 1.46 -8.01 0.80
CA VAL A 206 0.94 -9.31 0.35
C VAL A 206 2.08 -10.33 0.29
N CYS A 207 1.92 -11.42 1.05
CA CYS A 207 2.85 -12.53 1.10
C CYS A 207 2.08 -13.82 0.77
N ASN A 208 2.53 -14.59 -0.23
CA ASN A 208 1.84 -15.82 -0.66
C ASN A 208 0.34 -15.59 -0.93
N ASN A 209 0.00 -14.52 -1.65
CA ASN A 209 -1.38 -14.11 -1.99
C ASN A 209 -2.29 -13.77 -0.79
N VAL A 210 -1.75 -13.60 0.41
CA VAL A 210 -2.48 -13.19 1.61
C VAL A 210 -1.99 -11.82 2.08
N ALA A 211 -2.91 -10.90 2.38
CA ALA A 211 -2.57 -9.60 2.94
C ALA A 211 -2.18 -9.76 4.41
N GLN A 212 -0.90 -9.62 4.73
CA GLN A 212 -0.34 -9.84 6.06
C GLN A 212 -0.12 -8.55 6.85
N GLY A 213 -0.01 -7.42 6.15
CA GLY A 213 0.25 -6.13 6.77
C GLY A 213 -0.36 -4.95 6.04
N VAL A 214 -0.40 -3.81 6.72
CA VAL A 214 -0.85 -2.51 6.21
C VAL A 214 0.31 -1.54 6.31
N VAL A 215 0.65 -0.82 5.23
CA VAL A 215 1.71 0.22 5.23
C VAL A 215 1.38 1.26 6.28
N SER A 216 2.25 1.45 7.28
CA SER A 216 2.02 2.37 8.41
C SER A 216 3.01 3.54 8.39
N TYR A 217 4.27 3.30 8.66
CA TYR A 217 5.28 4.35 8.69
C TYR A 217 6.68 3.85 8.33
N GLY A 218 7.58 4.79 8.08
CA GLY A 218 8.98 4.53 7.78
C GLY A 218 9.81 5.79 7.92
N ASP A 219 11.01 5.74 7.38
CA ASP A 219 11.90 6.90 7.30
C ASP A 219 11.39 7.92 6.27
N ARG A 220 11.53 9.22 6.57
CA ARG A 220 11.09 10.31 5.69
C ARG A 220 11.81 10.34 4.32
N MET A 221 13.00 9.78 4.26
CA MET A 221 13.79 9.65 3.02
C MET A 221 13.50 8.33 2.29
N GLY A 222 12.54 7.52 2.77
CA GLY A 222 12.21 6.21 2.19
C GLY A 222 13.30 5.15 2.40
N THR A 223 14.22 5.37 3.34
CA THR A 223 15.27 4.39 3.65
C THR A 223 14.69 3.20 4.40
N PRO A 224 14.88 1.95 3.92
CA PRO A 224 14.41 0.78 4.65
C PRO A 224 15.16 0.58 5.99
N PRO A 225 14.54 -0.11 6.95
CA PRO A 225 13.24 -0.76 6.90
C PRO A 225 12.06 0.21 7.07
N ALA A 226 10.86 -0.25 6.68
CA ALA A 226 9.58 0.38 6.99
C ALA A 226 8.75 -0.53 7.91
N VAL A 227 7.77 0.05 8.58
CA VAL A 227 6.90 -0.62 9.56
C VAL A 227 5.49 -0.76 8.99
N PHE A 228 4.94 -1.95 9.12
CA PHE A 228 3.60 -2.33 8.69
C PHE A 228 2.78 -2.79 9.89
N THR A 229 1.51 -2.43 9.93
CA THR A 229 0.59 -2.98 10.95
C THR A 229 0.33 -4.46 10.63
N ARG A 230 0.48 -5.35 11.63
CA ARG A 230 0.31 -6.80 11.51
C ARG A 230 -1.17 -7.17 11.53
N ILE A 231 -1.77 -7.54 10.41
CA ILE A 231 -3.20 -7.84 10.31
C ILE A 231 -3.61 -8.98 11.24
N SER A 232 -2.80 -10.04 11.36
CA SER A 232 -3.12 -11.20 12.18
C SER A 232 -3.36 -10.87 13.66
N SER A 233 -2.76 -9.79 14.18
CA SER A 233 -2.97 -9.33 15.56
C SER A 233 -4.32 -8.67 15.79
N PHE A 234 -5.01 -8.28 14.72
CA PHE A 234 -6.28 -7.56 14.75
C PHE A 234 -7.47 -8.39 14.24
N LEU A 235 -7.28 -9.69 13.95
CA LEU A 235 -8.35 -10.55 13.42
C LEU A 235 -9.63 -10.56 14.27
N PRO A 236 -9.57 -10.61 15.62
CA PRO A 236 -10.78 -10.55 16.44
C PRO A 236 -11.57 -9.25 16.24
N TRP A 237 -10.87 -8.10 16.17
CA TRP A 237 -11.50 -6.79 15.92
C TRP A 237 -12.05 -6.73 14.49
N ILE A 238 -11.28 -7.13 13.48
CA ILE A 238 -11.69 -7.13 12.07
C ILE A 238 -12.98 -7.95 11.89
N ARG A 239 -12.98 -9.20 12.39
CA ARG A 239 -14.13 -10.12 12.27
C ARG A 239 -15.37 -9.58 12.99
N ARG A 240 -15.21 -9.05 14.21
CA ARG A 240 -16.30 -8.45 14.98
C ARG A 240 -16.89 -7.23 14.28
N THR A 241 -16.03 -6.32 13.79
CA THR A 241 -16.45 -5.12 13.07
C THR A 241 -17.19 -5.48 11.79
N MET A 242 -16.64 -6.32 10.94
CA MET A 242 -17.31 -6.71 9.69
C MET A 242 -18.61 -7.48 9.91
N ARG A 243 -18.74 -8.26 11.02
CA ARG A 243 -20.00 -8.94 11.36
C ARG A 243 -21.09 -7.98 11.80
N ARG A 244 -20.73 -6.92 12.56
CA ARG A 244 -21.68 -5.92 13.04
C ARG A 244 -22.42 -5.18 11.91
N PHE A 245 -21.80 -5.11 10.74
CA PHE A 245 -22.33 -4.44 9.54
C PHE A 245 -22.61 -5.45 8.40
N LYS A 246 -23.01 -6.66 8.75
CA LYS A 246 -23.68 -7.56 7.80
C LYS A 246 -25.12 -7.13 7.70
N GLU A 247 -25.50 -6.61 6.56
CA GLU A 247 -26.89 -6.60 6.08
C GLU A 247 -27.19 -7.91 5.37
#